data_e2bfd584d63a27aa6314d0d779c2a0e6
#
_entry.id   e2bfd584d63a27aa6314d0d779c2a0e6
#
_cell.length_a   1.000
_cell.length_b   1.000
_cell.length_c   1.000
_cell.angle_alpha   90.00
_cell.angle_beta   90.00
_cell.angle_gamma   90.00
#
_symmetry.space_group_name_H-M   'P 1'
#
loop_
_entity.id
_entity.type
_entity.pdbx_description
1 polymer ?
#
loop_
_entity_poly.entity_id
_entity_poly.type
_entity_poly.pdbx_seq_one_letter_code
_entity_poly.pdbx_strand_id
1 'polypeptide(L)'
;MKDFTPVYIPVGVPTFHLESARDLFERSIRMLRSIDPAFTVPEDMLLSVDAMSEYISDLEPDLIVFQDLTFANAAYMSEVASRFDCPILLWTLREPVIDGTRLRLNSLTGAYSAANAMRLSGRTDYEYVFGSPEEDAVIRKAEACVRAARIKKEMKGLRLATVGEPPQGFGFGRAH
;
A
#
# COMPACT_ATOMS: atom_id res chain seq x y z
N MET A 1 -22.36 3.98 6.88
CA MET A 1 -21.16 3.83 6.02
C MET A 1 -20.48 2.54 6.46
N LYS A 2 -20.03 1.68 5.55
CA LYS A 2 -19.18 0.54 5.92
C LYS A 2 -17.84 1.10 6.38
N ASP A 3 -17.31 0.60 7.51
CA ASP A 3 -16.04 1.07 8.04
C ASP A 3 -14.91 0.80 7.03
N PHE A 4 -14.16 1.84 6.69
CA PHE A 4 -13.02 1.77 5.78
C PHE A 4 -11.76 1.38 6.56
N THR A 5 -11.08 0.34 6.09
CA THR A 5 -9.94 -0.26 6.78
C THR A 5 -8.66 -0.11 5.96
N PRO A 6 -7.95 1.02 6.05
CA PRO A 6 -6.62 1.15 5.46
C PRO A 6 -5.60 0.48 6.38
N VAL A 7 -4.69 -0.30 5.79
CA VAL A 7 -3.67 -1.06 6.53
C VAL A 7 -2.27 -0.66 6.07
N TYR A 8 -1.38 -0.44 7.03
CA TYR A 8 0.03 -0.17 6.79
C TYR A 8 0.87 -1.42 7.06
N ILE A 9 1.68 -1.83 6.07
CA ILE A 9 2.57 -3.01 6.12
C ILE A 9 4.02 -2.55 5.92
N PRO A 10 4.74 -2.19 7.00
CA PRO A 10 6.13 -1.75 6.97
C PRO A 10 7.08 -2.95 7.05
N VAL A 11 7.67 -3.32 5.94
CA VAL A 11 8.56 -4.50 5.87
C VAL A 11 10.03 -4.13 5.78
N GLY A 12 10.88 -5.03 6.21
CA GLY A 12 12.32 -4.89 6.13
C GLY A 12 13.04 -6.17 6.56
N VAL A 13 14.37 -6.10 6.60
CA VAL A 13 15.20 -7.18 7.12
C VAL A 13 16.24 -6.64 8.11
N PRO A 14 16.62 -7.42 9.13
CA PRO A 14 17.49 -6.92 10.23
C PRO A 14 18.95 -6.71 9.83
N THR A 15 19.33 -6.99 8.59
CA THR A 15 20.71 -6.81 8.09
C THR A 15 21.04 -5.39 7.65
N PHE A 16 20.06 -4.49 7.64
CA PHE A 16 20.23 -3.06 7.34
C PHE A 16 20.23 -2.20 8.61
N HIS A 17 20.32 -0.89 8.46
CA HIS A 17 20.44 0.04 9.59
C HIS A 17 19.06 0.28 10.24
N LEU A 18 18.76 -0.51 11.26
CA LEU A 18 17.43 -0.54 11.91
C LEU A 18 17.06 0.77 12.60
N GLU A 19 18.04 1.53 13.12
CA GLU A 19 17.78 2.82 13.77
C GLU A 19 17.18 3.83 12.77
N SER A 20 17.79 3.94 11.58
CA SER A 20 17.24 4.78 10.51
C SER A 20 15.88 4.31 10.01
N ALA A 21 15.69 2.98 9.92
CA ALA A 21 14.42 2.39 9.52
C ALA A 21 13.31 2.68 10.54
N ARG A 22 13.63 2.61 11.84
CA ARG A 22 12.69 2.90 12.94
C ARG A 22 12.25 4.36 12.96
N ASP A 23 13.19 5.31 12.81
CA ASP A 23 12.83 6.73 12.71
C ASP A 23 11.84 6.98 11.58
N LEU A 24 12.10 6.41 10.39
CA LEU A 24 11.22 6.55 9.24
C LEU A 24 9.89 5.81 9.42
N PHE A 25 9.88 4.65 10.07
CA PHE A 25 8.65 3.94 10.43
C PHE A 25 7.72 4.79 11.29
N GLU A 26 8.24 5.39 12.37
CA GLU A 26 7.44 6.23 13.25
C GLU A 26 6.91 7.49 12.54
N ARG A 27 7.74 8.09 11.69
CA ARG A 27 7.37 9.27 10.88
C ARG A 27 6.29 8.89 9.85
N SER A 28 6.40 7.71 9.23
CA SER A 28 5.40 7.18 8.29
C SER A 28 4.06 6.98 8.97
N ILE A 29 4.03 6.40 10.17
CA ILE A 29 2.79 6.24 10.96
C ILE A 29 2.15 7.60 11.25
N ARG A 30 2.94 8.59 11.70
CA ARG A 30 2.40 9.93 11.96
C ARG A 30 1.77 10.54 10.71
N MET A 31 2.44 10.44 9.57
CA MET A 31 1.94 10.94 8.28
C MET A 31 0.66 10.22 7.87
N LEU A 32 0.64 8.89 7.87
CA LEU A 32 -0.53 8.12 7.48
C LEU A 32 -1.74 8.40 8.38
N ARG A 33 -1.55 8.46 9.69
CA ARG A 33 -2.62 8.80 10.65
C ARG A 33 -3.11 10.25 10.54
N SER A 34 -2.29 11.15 10.02
CA SER A 34 -2.75 12.53 9.72
C SER A 34 -3.66 12.57 8.49
N ILE A 35 -3.50 11.65 7.55
CA ILE A 35 -4.38 11.50 6.38
C ILE A 35 -5.69 10.79 6.77
N ASP A 36 -5.57 9.69 7.51
CA ASP A 36 -6.72 8.93 7.98
C ASP A 36 -6.42 8.26 9.33
N PRO A 37 -7.07 8.68 10.43
CA PRO A 37 -6.84 8.08 11.75
C PRO A 37 -7.24 6.60 11.86
N ALA A 38 -8.00 6.08 10.89
CA ALA A 38 -8.41 4.67 10.85
C ALA A 38 -7.30 3.71 10.37
N PHE A 39 -6.11 4.21 10.01
CA PHE A 39 -5.00 3.33 9.64
C PHE A 39 -4.69 2.31 10.73
N THR A 40 -4.85 1.03 10.39
CA THR A 40 -4.31 -0.09 11.18
C THR A 40 -2.80 -0.16 10.94
N VAL A 41 -2.04 -0.11 12.02
CA VAL A 41 -0.58 -0.12 11.98
C VAL A 41 -0.04 -1.17 12.95
N PRO A 42 1.06 -1.86 12.64
CA PRO A 42 1.67 -2.80 13.58
C PRO A 42 2.38 -2.05 14.72
N GLU A 43 2.62 -2.75 15.82
CA GLU A 43 3.35 -2.19 16.98
C GLU A 43 4.84 -1.94 16.66
N ASP A 44 5.43 -2.74 15.78
CA ASP A 44 6.82 -2.63 15.35
C ASP A 44 6.98 -2.95 13.86
N MET A 45 8.19 -2.72 13.33
CA MET A 45 8.58 -3.07 11.97
C MET A 45 8.47 -4.59 11.74
N LEU A 46 8.00 -4.99 10.58
CA LEU A 46 7.82 -6.39 10.19
C LEU A 46 9.11 -6.92 9.53
N LEU A 47 10.02 -7.45 10.34
CA LEU A 47 11.38 -7.80 9.91
C LEU A 47 11.55 -9.25 9.41
N SER A 48 10.44 -10.01 9.33
CA SER A 48 10.39 -11.34 8.72
C SER A 48 9.05 -11.57 8.04
N VAL A 49 9.02 -12.51 7.10
CA VAL A 49 7.77 -12.91 6.43
C VAL A 49 6.79 -13.47 7.46
N ASP A 50 7.27 -14.26 8.42
CA ASP A 50 6.42 -14.86 9.47
C ASP A 50 5.75 -13.78 10.34
N ALA A 51 6.51 -12.76 10.80
CA ALA A 51 5.96 -11.66 11.56
C ALA A 51 4.93 -10.85 10.75
N MET A 52 5.18 -10.64 9.46
CA MET A 52 4.21 -10.01 8.58
C MET A 52 2.96 -10.88 8.40
N SER A 53 3.12 -12.18 8.16
CA SER A 53 2.00 -13.11 7.98
C SER A 53 1.12 -13.20 9.21
N GLU A 54 1.72 -13.18 10.41
CA GLU A 54 0.98 -13.12 11.67
C GLU A 54 0.20 -11.80 11.79
N TYR A 55 0.86 -10.66 11.53
CA TYR A 55 0.20 -9.36 11.58
C TYR A 55 -1.00 -9.24 10.64
N ILE A 56 -0.91 -9.78 9.43
CA ILE A 56 -1.98 -9.68 8.44
C ILE A 56 -3.04 -10.79 8.53
N SER A 57 -2.90 -11.75 9.46
CA SER A 57 -3.70 -12.99 9.50
C SER A 57 -5.21 -12.76 9.54
N ASP A 58 -5.65 -11.80 10.34
CA ASP A 58 -7.06 -11.51 10.61
C ASP A 58 -7.53 -10.17 10.01
N LEU A 59 -6.73 -9.58 9.11
CA LEU A 59 -7.06 -8.29 8.52
C LEU A 59 -7.89 -8.44 7.24
N GLU A 60 -8.85 -7.54 7.07
CA GLU A 60 -9.64 -7.37 5.84
C GLU A 60 -9.46 -5.95 5.29
N PRO A 61 -8.33 -5.66 4.62
CA PRO A 61 -8.02 -4.31 4.17
C PRO A 61 -8.84 -3.87 2.96
N ASP A 62 -9.21 -2.59 2.94
CA ASP A 62 -9.73 -1.92 1.75
C ASP A 62 -8.65 -1.19 0.96
N LEU A 63 -7.51 -0.93 1.60
CA LEU A 63 -6.29 -0.37 1.04
C LEU A 63 -5.10 -0.90 1.82
N ILE A 64 -4.05 -1.28 1.13
CA ILE A 64 -2.74 -1.59 1.72
C ILE A 64 -1.75 -0.50 1.32
N VAL A 65 -1.05 0.09 2.30
CA VAL A 65 0.19 0.83 2.10
C VAL A 65 1.33 -0.10 2.46
N PHE A 66 1.97 -0.67 1.45
CA PHE A 66 3.11 -1.56 1.61
C PHE A 66 4.40 -0.74 1.50
N GLN A 67 5.16 -0.68 2.57
CA GLN A 67 6.39 0.11 2.60
C GLN A 67 7.62 -0.78 2.81
N ASP A 68 8.56 -0.71 1.88
CA ASP A 68 9.90 -1.24 2.10
C ASP A 68 10.69 -0.26 2.99
N LEU A 69 10.71 -0.49 4.30
CA LEU A 69 11.56 0.31 5.23
C LEU A 69 13.04 0.10 4.93
N THR A 70 13.41 -1.17 4.73
CA THR A 70 14.68 -1.56 4.14
C THR A 70 14.42 -2.48 2.97
N PHE A 71 15.46 -2.86 2.21
CA PHE A 71 15.28 -3.91 1.22
C PHE A 71 14.57 -5.12 1.83
N ALA A 72 13.50 -5.57 1.16
CA ALA A 72 12.83 -6.83 1.42
C ALA A 72 12.73 -7.63 0.11
N ASN A 73 12.78 -8.94 0.18
CA ASN A 73 12.70 -9.79 -1.00
C ASN A 73 11.24 -10.00 -1.45
N ALA A 74 11.05 -10.65 -2.58
CA ALA A 74 9.73 -10.87 -3.19
C ALA A 74 8.74 -11.67 -2.31
N ALA A 75 9.20 -12.45 -1.33
CA ALA A 75 8.34 -13.30 -0.51
C ALA A 75 7.30 -12.48 0.28
N TYR A 76 7.69 -11.31 0.79
CA TYR A 76 6.77 -10.42 1.51
C TYR A 76 5.59 -9.99 0.63
N MET A 77 5.87 -9.45 -0.54
CA MET A 77 4.81 -9.00 -1.46
C MET A 77 4.03 -10.17 -2.06
N SER A 78 4.67 -11.32 -2.30
CA SER A 78 3.97 -12.52 -2.78
C SER A 78 2.91 -12.99 -1.80
N GLU A 79 3.21 -12.97 -0.49
CA GLU A 79 2.24 -13.30 0.57
C GLU A 79 1.07 -12.32 0.57
N VAL A 80 1.34 -11.01 0.52
CA VAL A 80 0.30 -9.98 0.47
C VAL A 80 -0.56 -10.11 -0.78
N ALA A 81 0.06 -10.27 -1.96
CA ALA A 81 -0.64 -10.35 -3.24
C ALA A 81 -1.49 -11.63 -3.38
N SER A 82 -1.09 -12.73 -2.73
CA SER A 82 -1.86 -13.97 -2.71
C SER A 82 -3.09 -13.91 -1.81
N ARG A 83 -3.04 -13.10 -0.75
CA ARG A 83 -4.06 -13.04 0.29
C ARG A 83 -5.12 -11.97 0.04
N PHE A 84 -4.75 -10.83 -0.54
CA PHE A 84 -5.63 -9.66 -0.64
C PHE A 84 -5.84 -9.20 -2.08
N ASP A 85 -7.09 -8.83 -2.38
CA ASP A 85 -7.51 -8.26 -3.68
C ASP A 85 -7.91 -6.77 -3.55
N CYS A 86 -7.33 -6.05 -2.60
CA CYS A 86 -7.55 -4.63 -2.43
C CYS A 86 -6.45 -3.82 -3.15
N PRO A 87 -6.66 -2.50 -3.40
CA PRO A 87 -5.63 -1.61 -3.92
C PRO A 87 -4.38 -1.59 -3.04
N ILE A 88 -3.22 -1.48 -3.68
CA ILE A 88 -1.92 -1.41 -3.00
C ILE A 88 -1.21 -0.11 -3.39
N LEU A 89 -0.71 0.63 -2.40
CA LEU A 89 0.31 1.66 -2.58
C LEU A 89 1.66 1.05 -2.17
N LEU A 90 2.53 0.79 -3.14
CA LEU A 90 3.91 0.42 -2.89
C LEU A 90 4.73 1.68 -2.63
N TRP A 91 5.38 1.74 -1.48
CA TRP A 91 6.15 2.90 -1.06
C TRP A 91 7.57 2.52 -0.69
N THR A 92 8.55 3.20 -1.28
CA THR A 92 9.96 3.07 -0.94
C THR A 92 10.55 4.40 -0.48
N LEU A 93 11.54 4.29 0.39
CA LEU A 93 12.12 5.43 1.11
C LEU A 93 13.38 5.95 0.44
N ARG A 94 13.60 7.24 0.60
CA ARG A 94 14.87 7.87 0.28
C ARG A 94 15.94 7.46 1.29
N GLU A 95 17.14 7.18 0.81
CA GLU A 95 18.27 6.94 1.71
C GLU A 95 18.51 8.16 2.62
N PRO A 96 18.59 7.96 3.94
CA PRO A 96 18.81 9.06 4.87
C PRO A 96 20.21 9.66 4.74
N VAL A 97 21.20 8.88 4.31
CA VAL A 97 22.58 9.31 4.10
C VAL A 97 23.14 8.57 2.89
N ILE A 98 23.82 9.33 2.00
CA ILE A 98 24.59 8.80 0.87
C ILE A 98 26.02 9.34 1.01
N ASP A 99 26.91 8.54 1.58
CA ASP A 99 28.29 8.90 1.91
C ASP A 99 29.33 8.03 1.17
N GLY A 100 28.90 7.28 0.18
CA GLY A 100 29.75 6.35 -0.60
C GLY A 100 29.99 5.00 0.06
N THR A 101 29.42 4.75 1.24
CA THR A 101 29.46 3.46 1.93
C THR A 101 28.22 2.62 1.57
N ARG A 102 27.99 1.52 2.30
CA ARG A 102 26.80 0.68 2.13
C ARG A 102 25.54 1.51 2.43
N LEU A 103 24.54 1.42 1.55
CA LEU A 103 23.22 2.01 1.76
C LEU A 103 22.63 1.54 3.08
N ARG A 104 22.05 2.46 3.85
CA ARG A 104 21.48 2.17 5.17
C ARG A 104 20.17 1.39 5.06
N LEU A 105 19.35 1.72 4.09
CA LEU A 105 18.03 1.10 3.89
C LEU A 105 17.99 0.20 2.66
N ASN A 106 18.52 0.65 1.54
CA ASN A 106 18.40 0.02 0.23
C ASN A 106 16.92 -0.26 -0.15
N SER A 107 16.03 0.59 0.33
CA SER A 107 14.58 0.49 0.20
C SER A 107 14.12 0.44 -1.25
N LEU A 108 14.70 1.28 -2.12
CA LEU A 108 14.36 1.32 -3.55
C LEU A 108 14.55 -0.03 -4.26
N THR A 109 15.55 -0.81 -3.86
CA THR A 109 15.75 -2.17 -4.42
C THR A 109 14.60 -3.10 -4.05
N GLY A 110 13.95 -2.89 -2.90
CA GLY A 110 12.74 -3.60 -2.49
C GLY A 110 11.59 -3.42 -3.48
N ALA A 111 11.44 -2.21 -4.05
CA ALA A 111 10.39 -1.95 -5.05
C ALA A 111 10.49 -2.87 -6.26
N TYR A 112 11.70 -3.18 -6.74
CA TYR A 112 11.88 -4.10 -7.86
C TYR A 112 11.42 -5.52 -7.53
N SER A 113 11.75 -5.99 -6.32
CA SER A 113 11.30 -7.28 -5.81
C SER A 113 9.78 -7.34 -5.67
N ALA A 114 9.19 -6.33 -5.03
CA ALA A 114 7.76 -6.25 -4.78
C ALA A 114 6.96 -6.12 -6.09
N ALA A 115 7.36 -5.21 -6.98
CA ALA A 115 6.70 -5.00 -8.27
C ALA A 115 6.78 -6.26 -9.16
N ASN A 116 7.92 -6.96 -9.15
CA ASN A 116 8.05 -8.21 -9.88
C ASN A 116 7.15 -9.32 -9.29
N ALA A 117 7.03 -9.42 -7.97
CA ALA A 117 6.12 -10.36 -7.31
C ALA A 117 4.66 -10.10 -7.72
N MET A 118 4.22 -8.84 -7.70
CA MET A 118 2.88 -8.47 -8.16
C MET A 118 2.65 -8.81 -9.63
N ARG A 119 3.62 -8.49 -10.50
CA ARG A 119 3.53 -8.84 -11.93
C ARG A 119 3.40 -10.36 -12.15
N LEU A 120 4.17 -11.17 -11.42
CA LEU A 120 4.10 -12.63 -11.51
C LEU A 120 2.77 -13.18 -10.98
N SER A 121 2.12 -12.49 -10.04
CA SER A 121 0.78 -12.81 -9.52
C SER A 121 -0.35 -12.26 -10.42
N GLY A 122 -0.03 -11.67 -11.57
CA GLY A 122 -1.02 -11.06 -12.47
C GLY A 122 -1.60 -9.73 -11.97
N ARG A 123 -1.04 -9.14 -10.89
CA ARG A 123 -1.49 -7.88 -10.30
C ARG A 123 -0.80 -6.70 -10.97
N THR A 124 -1.60 -5.82 -11.58
CA THR A 124 -1.12 -4.55 -12.19
C THR A 124 -1.81 -3.33 -11.57
N ASP A 125 -2.70 -3.55 -10.61
CA ASP A 125 -3.58 -2.57 -9.97
C ASP A 125 -2.93 -1.95 -8.71
N TYR A 126 -1.67 -1.56 -8.80
CA TYR A 126 -0.97 -0.89 -7.72
C TYR A 126 -0.43 0.47 -8.15
N GLU A 127 -0.31 1.35 -7.16
CA GLU A 127 0.35 2.64 -7.29
C GLU A 127 1.73 2.60 -6.63
N TYR A 128 2.62 3.46 -7.07
CA TYR A 128 3.98 3.52 -6.54
C TYR A 128 4.34 4.94 -6.14
N VAL A 129 5.09 5.06 -5.04
CA VAL A 129 5.73 6.32 -4.62
C VAL A 129 7.11 6.08 -4.02
N PHE A 130 8.03 7.00 -4.30
CA PHE A 130 9.39 7.05 -3.74
C PHE A 130 9.58 8.38 -3.02
N GLY A 131 10.04 8.32 -1.78
CA GLY A 131 10.37 9.51 -0.99
C GLY A 131 10.19 9.33 0.51
N SER A 132 10.63 10.32 1.27
CA SER A 132 10.48 10.38 2.72
C SER A 132 9.05 10.79 3.12
N PRO A 133 8.58 10.46 4.34
CA PRO A 133 7.21 10.71 4.78
C PRO A 133 6.74 12.18 4.68
N GLU A 134 7.66 13.13 4.79
CA GLU A 134 7.35 14.56 4.77
C GLU A 134 7.35 15.17 3.36
N GLU A 135 7.73 14.41 2.35
CA GLU A 135 7.73 14.91 0.98
C GLU A 135 6.30 15.09 0.46
N ASP A 136 5.99 16.27 -0.03
CA ASP A 136 4.67 16.59 -0.60
C ASP A 136 4.16 15.58 -1.63
N ALA A 137 5.07 15.03 -2.44
CA ALA A 137 4.72 14.03 -3.45
C ALA A 137 4.22 12.72 -2.80
N VAL A 138 4.82 12.32 -1.68
CA VAL A 138 4.41 11.13 -0.92
C VAL A 138 3.06 11.36 -0.26
N ILE A 139 2.89 12.50 0.42
CA ILE A 139 1.65 12.87 1.10
C ILE A 139 0.50 12.90 0.08
N ARG A 140 0.63 13.65 -1.02
CA ARG A 140 -0.41 13.74 -2.05
C ARG A 140 -0.75 12.39 -2.68
N LYS A 141 0.25 11.51 -2.92
CA LYS A 141 0.01 10.18 -3.46
C LYS A 141 -0.76 9.32 -2.46
N ALA A 142 -0.38 9.31 -1.19
CA ALA A 142 -1.07 8.57 -0.14
C ALA A 142 -2.52 9.04 0.03
N GLU A 143 -2.76 10.36 0.09
CA GLU A 143 -4.11 10.94 0.14
C GLU A 143 -4.97 10.53 -1.07
N ALA A 144 -4.39 10.55 -2.27
CA ALA A 144 -5.10 10.16 -3.48
C ALA A 144 -5.50 8.67 -3.44
N CYS A 145 -4.59 7.79 -2.98
CA CYS A 145 -4.86 6.36 -2.82
C CYS A 145 -5.95 6.10 -1.78
N VAL A 146 -5.90 6.79 -0.63
CA VAL A 146 -6.94 6.68 0.41
C VAL A 146 -8.30 7.10 -0.14
N ARG A 147 -8.40 8.25 -0.81
CA ARG A 147 -9.65 8.72 -1.43
C ARG A 147 -10.17 7.74 -2.48
N ALA A 148 -9.31 7.26 -3.37
CA ALA A 148 -9.68 6.32 -4.43
C ALA A 148 -10.17 4.98 -3.88
N ALA A 149 -9.47 4.42 -2.88
CA ALA A 149 -9.86 3.17 -2.24
C ALA A 149 -11.19 3.30 -1.49
N ARG A 150 -11.41 4.43 -0.80
CA ARG A 150 -12.67 4.72 -0.13
C ARG A 150 -13.84 4.80 -1.12
N ILE A 151 -13.66 5.50 -2.26
CA ILE A 151 -14.66 5.55 -3.33
C ILE A 151 -14.91 4.16 -3.91
N LYS A 152 -13.85 3.37 -4.19
CA LYS A 152 -13.97 2.00 -4.68
C LYS A 152 -14.80 1.14 -3.72
N LYS A 153 -14.57 1.25 -2.42
CA LYS A 153 -15.36 0.56 -1.39
C LYS A 153 -16.82 0.99 -1.40
N GLU A 154 -17.11 2.27 -1.44
CA GLU A 154 -18.48 2.80 -1.44
C GLU A 154 -19.24 2.38 -2.72
N MET A 155 -18.56 2.36 -3.86
CA MET A 155 -19.13 1.90 -5.12
C MET A 155 -19.37 0.39 -5.16
N LYS A 156 -18.65 -0.40 -4.36
CA LYS A 156 -18.82 -1.85 -4.28
C LYS A 156 -20.20 -2.18 -3.69
N GLY A 157 -21.10 -2.63 -4.55
CA GLY A 157 -22.48 -2.96 -4.17
C GLY A 157 -23.50 -1.84 -4.43
N LEU A 158 -23.09 -0.75 -5.09
CA LEU A 158 -24.06 0.20 -5.65
C LEU A 158 -24.93 -0.53 -6.66
N ARG A 159 -26.24 -0.23 -6.59
CA ARG A 159 -27.22 -0.68 -7.59
C ARG A 159 -27.65 0.54 -8.39
N LEU A 160 -27.39 0.50 -9.69
CA LEU A 160 -27.89 1.50 -10.63
C LEU A 160 -29.13 0.91 -11.31
N ALA A 161 -30.23 1.62 -11.25
CA ALA A 161 -31.45 1.26 -11.96
C ALA A 161 -31.73 2.24 -13.09
N THR A 162 -32.01 1.75 -14.28
CA THR A 162 -32.56 2.55 -15.37
C THR A 162 -34.07 2.39 -15.40
N VAL A 163 -34.77 3.50 -15.52
CA VAL A 163 -36.25 3.55 -15.61
C VAL A 163 -36.63 4.03 -17.00
N GLY A 164 -37.41 3.22 -17.73
CA GLY A 164 -37.81 3.49 -19.11
C GLY A 164 -36.87 2.88 -20.16
N GLU A 165 -37.29 3.00 -21.42
CA GLU A 165 -36.49 2.53 -22.57
C GLU A 165 -35.54 3.64 -23.06
N PRO A 166 -34.33 3.33 -23.46
CA PRO A 166 -33.44 4.31 -24.07
C PRO A 166 -34.02 4.77 -25.42
N PRO A 167 -33.74 6.01 -25.83
CA PRO A 167 -34.13 6.49 -27.15
C PRO A 167 -33.59 5.59 -28.27
N GLN A 168 -34.28 5.58 -29.41
CA GLN A 168 -33.85 4.81 -30.56
C GLN A 168 -32.41 5.17 -30.96
N GLY A 169 -31.55 4.16 -31.14
CA GLY A 169 -30.12 4.32 -31.46
C GLY A 169 -29.20 4.40 -30.25
N PHE A 170 -29.71 4.45 -29.01
CA PHE A 170 -28.93 4.54 -27.77
C PHE A 170 -28.88 3.20 -27.02
N GLY A 171 -28.61 2.11 -27.75
CA GLY A 171 -28.56 0.77 -27.17
C GLY A 171 -27.53 0.60 -26.03
N PHE A 172 -26.48 1.46 -25.98
CA PHE A 172 -25.50 1.51 -24.90
C PHE A 172 -26.07 2.04 -23.56
N GLY A 173 -27.27 2.65 -23.56
CA GLY A 173 -27.94 3.10 -22.34
C GLY A 173 -28.78 2.01 -21.65
N ARG A 174 -28.72 0.75 -22.12
CA ARG A 174 -29.40 -0.37 -21.46
C ARG A 174 -28.56 -0.95 -20.35
N ALA A 175 -29.17 -1.21 -19.21
CA ALA A 175 -28.57 -2.07 -18.19
C ALA A 175 -28.53 -3.50 -18.69
N HIS A 176 -27.39 -4.18 -18.47
CA HIS A 176 -27.20 -5.59 -18.78
C HIS A 176 -27.37 -6.42 -17.53
#